data_018a21103c7217a1b3702cda70204f1a
#
_entry.id   018a21103c7217a1b3702cda70204f1a
#
_cell.length_a   1.000
_cell.length_b   1.000
_cell.length_c   1.000
_cell.angle_alpha   90.00
_cell.angle_beta   90.00
_cell.angle_gamma   90.00
#
_symmetry.space_group_name_H-M   'P 1'
#
loop_
_entity.id
_entity.type
_entity.pdbx_description
1 polymer ?
#
loop_
_entity_poly.entity_id
_entity_poly.type
_entity_poly.pdbx_seq_one_letter_code
_entity_poly.pdbx_strand_id
1 'polypeptide(L)'
;MLVQRTDDKKSVLSPNYSDSFDFADLTALGSQRFLVTVDTEEEFDWGSPFSREGYGTKHLAALPKFQELCDLHGIKPCYLVDYPIMEDPYGVELVSSYAHDNRAEIGVQLHPWVNPPFEETLSRYNSYACNLPPELERAKLTNLFDTIVKRTGITPDAYRAGRYGAGTHTPDILCDLGLSIDTSVRARFDYSEQGGPDYTHHPVNPYWIRKGSLIELPLTTVF
;
A
#
# COMPACT_ATOMS: atom_id res chain seq x y z
N MET A 1 -32.23 0.55 23.17
CA MET A 1 -30.95 1.11 23.61
C MET A 1 -30.18 1.47 22.35
N LEU A 2 -30.27 2.74 21.94
CA LEU A 2 -29.63 3.27 20.73
C LEU A 2 -28.12 3.36 21.01
N VAL A 3 -27.35 2.54 20.33
CA VAL A 3 -25.87 2.69 20.29
C VAL A 3 -25.60 4.00 19.55
N GLN A 4 -25.15 5.01 20.26
CA GLN A 4 -24.58 6.21 19.65
C GLN A 4 -23.40 5.75 18.77
N ARG A 5 -23.56 5.86 17.45
CA ARG A 5 -22.43 5.85 16.53
C ARG A 5 -21.58 7.06 16.88
N THR A 6 -20.42 6.82 17.44
CA THR A 6 -19.41 7.87 17.57
C THR A 6 -18.94 8.27 16.18
N ASP A 7 -19.13 9.53 15.84
CA ASP A 7 -18.80 10.19 14.56
C ASP A 7 -17.28 10.34 14.31
N ASP A 8 -16.45 9.44 14.83
CA ASP A 8 -14.97 9.56 14.76
C ASP A 8 -14.31 8.79 13.60
N LYS A 9 -15.08 8.45 12.56
CA LYS A 9 -14.49 7.87 11.34
C LYS A 9 -14.29 8.92 10.23
N LYS A 10 -13.70 10.06 10.58
CA LYS A 10 -13.19 10.98 9.56
C LYS A 10 -11.99 10.34 8.88
N SER A 11 -11.93 10.46 7.56
CA SER A 11 -10.80 10.00 6.77
C SER A 11 -9.49 10.49 7.35
N VAL A 12 -8.57 9.61 7.48
CA VAL A 12 -7.45 9.67 8.37
C VAL A 12 -6.17 10.13 7.72
N LEU A 13 -6.16 10.18 6.41
CA LEU A 13 -5.04 10.69 5.63
C LEU A 13 -5.19 12.19 5.30
N SER A 14 -6.24 12.83 5.79
CA SER A 14 -6.44 14.29 5.70
C SER A 14 -6.39 14.92 7.09
N PRO A 15 -5.70 16.07 7.24
CA PRO A 15 -5.74 16.87 8.46
C PRO A 15 -7.09 17.41 8.65
N ASN A 16 -8.10 17.32 9.02
CA ASN A 16 -9.48 17.83 9.13
C ASN A 16 -10.20 18.13 7.80
N TYR A 17 -11.43 17.68 7.67
CA TYR A 17 -12.31 17.89 6.51
C TYR A 17 -12.58 19.36 6.16
N SER A 18 -12.22 20.30 7.03
CA SER A 18 -12.39 21.74 6.82
C SER A 18 -11.14 22.41 6.24
N ASP A 19 -9.99 21.74 6.28
CA ASP A 19 -8.73 22.31 5.83
C ASP A 19 -8.47 21.89 4.39
N SER A 20 -8.03 22.85 3.57
CA SER A 20 -7.62 22.58 2.20
C SER A 20 -6.45 21.61 2.19
N PHE A 21 -6.49 20.62 1.31
CA PHE A 21 -5.35 19.74 1.07
C PHE A 21 -4.13 20.56 0.66
N ASP A 22 -2.97 20.26 1.22
CA ASP A 22 -1.69 20.85 0.82
C ASP A 22 -1.21 20.14 -0.46
N PHE A 23 -1.67 20.61 -1.62
CA PHE A 23 -1.34 19.99 -2.90
C PHE A 23 0.16 20.08 -3.18
N ALA A 24 0.72 18.98 -3.70
CA ALA A 24 2.11 18.95 -4.12
C ALA A 24 2.29 19.78 -5.40
N ASP A 25 3.30 20.66 -5.40
CA ASP A 25 3.71 21.35 -6.60
C ASP A 25 4.58 20.45 -7.48
N LEU A 26 4.01 19.93 -8.54
CA LEU A 26 4.66 19.05 -9.49
C LEU A 26 5.10 19.79 -10.78
N THR A 27 5.06 21.11 -10.81
CA THR A 27 5.42 21.92 -12.01
C THR A 27 6.85 21.67 -12.47
N ALA A 28 7.76 21.34 -11.54
CA ALA A 28 9.15 20.97 -11.83
C ALA A 28 9.29 19.71 -12.71
N LEU A 29 8.27 18.85 -12.79
CA LEU A 29 8.27 17.69 -13.68
C LEU A 29 8.14 18.06 -15.16
N GLY A 30 7.69 19.27 -15.46
CA GLY A 30 7.62 19.85 -16.82
C GLY A 30 6.60 19.22 -17.76
N SER A 31 6.10 18.01 -17.47
CA SER A 31 5.09 17.30 -18.26
C SER A 31 4.33 16.32 -17.41
N GLN A 32 3.18 15.85 -17.91
CA GLN A 32 2.45 14.76 -17.30
C GLN A 32 3.34 13.50 -17.17
N ARG A 33 3.21 12.81 -16.05
CA ARG A 33 3.88 11.54 -15.79
C ARG A 33 2.85 10.44 -15.63
N PHE A 34 3.20 9.27 -16.15
CA PHE A 34 2.45 8.05 -15.95
C PHE A 34 3.27 7.13 -15.04
N LEU A 35 2.68 6.77 -13.90
CA LEU A 35 3.29 5.85 -12.94
C LEU A 35 2.57 4.52 -13.03
N VAL A 36 3.33 3.44 -13.04
CA VAL A 36 2.81 2.08 -12.99
C VAL A 36 3.16 1.49 -11.65
N THR A 37 2.15 1.23 -10.84
CA THR A 37 2.27 0.45 -9.61
C THR A 37 1.60 -0.90 -9.81
N VAL A 38 2.21 -1.95 -9.34
CA VAL A 38 1.73 -3.33 -9.49
C VAL A 38 1.56 -3.93 -8.11
N ASP A 39 0.32 -4.20 -7.73
CA ASP A 39 0.04 -4.96 -6.53
C ASP A 39 0.55 -6.39 -6.76
N THR A 40 1.67 -6.69 -6.10
CA THR A 40 2.40 -7.96 -6.24
C THR A 40 2.21 -8.71 -4.94
N GLU A 41 1.10 -9.43 -4.88
CA GLU A 41 0.52 -9.95 -3.65
C GLU A 41 0.20 -11.44 -3.79
N GLU A 42 -0.13 -12.10 -2.69
CA GLU A 42 -0.55 -13.51 -2.72
C GLU A 42 -1.83 -13.74 -3.54
N GLU A 43 -1.96 -14.93 -4.11
CA GLU A 43 -3.21 -15.37 -4.74
C GLU A 43 -4.27 -15.59 -3.66
N PHE A 44 -5.18 -14.65 -3.50
CA PHE A 44 -6.25 -14.69 -2.51
C PHE A 44 -7.62 -14.83 -3.19
N ASP A 45 -8.43 -15.79 -2.73
CA ASP A 45 -9.82 -15.92 -3.17
C ASP A 45 -10.73 -14.98 -2.38
N TRP A 46 -11.10 -13.86 -2.98
CA TRP A 46 -11.97 -12.84 -2.38
C TRP A 46 -13.40 -13.34 -2.09
N GLY A 47 -13.79 -14.50 -2.61
CA GLY A 47 -15.05 -15.19 -2.30
C GLY A 47 -14.98 -16.05 -1.05
N SER A 48 -13.77 -16.31 -0.54
CA SER A 48 -13.51 -17.17 0.63
C SER A 48 -13.26 -16.36 1.90
N PRO A 49 -13.39 -16.98 3.08
CA PRO A 49 -12.95 -16.37 4.33
C PRO A 49 -11.45 -16.04 4.31
N PHE A 50 -11.05 -14.98 5.01
CA PHE A 50 -9.64 -14.66 5.18
C PHE A 50 -8.89 -15.82 5.83
N SER A 51 -7.72 -16.18 5.28
CA SER A 51 -6.86 -17.25 5.75
C SER A 51 -5.41 -16.78 5.83
N ARG A 52 -4.65 -17.34 6.74
CA ARG A 52 -3.19 -17.17 6.85
C ARG A 52 -2.42 -18.21 6.05
N GLU A 53 -3.12 -19.18 5.50
CA GLU A 53 -2.56 -20.34 4.79
C GLU A 53 -3.36 -20.61 3.51
N GLY A 54 -2.77 -21.42 2.61
CA GLY A 54 -3.44 -21.87 1.39
C GLY A 54 -3.45 -20.87 0.24
N TYR A 55 -2.71 -19.76 0.35
CA TYR A 55 -2.46 -18.85 -0.76
C TYR A 55 -1.36 -19.40 -1.70
N GLY A 56 -1.29 -18.85 -2.91
CA GLY A 56 -0.27 -19.17 -3.90
C GLY A 56 0.47 -17.94 -4.37
N THR A 57 1.51 -18.17 -5.17
CA THR A 57 2.31 -17.14 -5.83
C THR A 57 2.60 -17.51 -7.29
N LYS A 58 1.81 -18.42 -7.87
CA LYS A 58 2.04 -18.98 -9.23
C LYS A 58 1.95 -17.93 -10.33
N HIS A 59 1.15 -16.89 -10.12
CA HIS A 59 1.02 -15.75 -11.06
C HIS A 59 2.36 -15.04 -11.29
N LEU A 60 3.33 -15.13 -10.38
CA LEU A 60 4.66 -14.57 -10.56
C LEU A 60 5.36 -15.08 -11.82
N ALA A 61 4.98 -16.26 -12.32
CA ALA A 61 5.47 -16.78 -13.59
C ALA A 61 5.12 -15.89 -14.81
N ALA A 62 4.11 -15.00 -14.68
CA ALA A 62 3.76 -14.04 -15.71
C ALA A 62 4.52 -12.71 -15.59
N LEU A 63 5.13 -12.43 -14.45
CA LEU A 63 5.79 -11.16 -14.17
C LEU A 63 6.94 -10.83 -15.15
N PRO A 64 7.78 -11.78 -15.58
CA PRO A 64 8.82 -11.50 -16.58
C PRO A 64 8.27 -10.93 -17.88
N LYS A 65 7.13 -11.45 -18.34
CA LYS A 65 6.49 -10.99 -19.57
C LYS A 65 5.92 -9.57 -19.43
N PHE A 66 5.43 -9.22 -18.25
CA PHE A 66 4.99 -7.86 -17.95
C PHE A 66 6.17 -6.90 -17.87
N GLN A 67 7.27 -7.31 -17.24
CA GLN A 67 8.49 -6.52 -17.17
C GLN A 67 9.08 -6.25 -18.57
N GLU A 68 9.11 -7.26 -19.44
CA GLU A 68 9.53 -7.08 -20.84
C GLU A 68 8.70 -6.01 -21.57
N LEU A 69 7.39 -5.98 -21.33
CA LEU A 69 6.51 -4.93 -21.88
C LEU A 69 6.87 -3.55 -21.32
N CYS A 70 7.11 -3.44 -20.02
CA CYS A 70 7.54 -2.20 -19.39
C CYS A 70 8.87 -1.71 -19.98
N ASP A 71 9.86 -2.60 -20.13
CA ASP A 71 11.17 -2.29 -20.70
C ASP A 71 11.06 -1.79 -22.15
N LEU A 72 10.22 -2.44 -22.96
CA LEU A 72 9.97 -2.04 -24.35
C LEU A 72 9.46 -0.60 -24.45
N HIS A 73 8.71 -0.16 -23.46
CA HIS A 73 8.12 1.20 -23.42
C HIS A 73 8.89 2.18 -22.52
N GLY A 74 10.04 1.78 -21.97
CA GLY A 74 10.83 2.61 -21.06
C GLY A 74 10.08 2.94 -19.75
N ILE A 75 9.17 2.05 -19.31
CA ILE A 75 8.42 2.18 -18.07
C ILE A 75 9.20 1.46 -16.97
N LYS A 76 9.37 2.15 -15.84
CA LYS A 76 9.93 1.59 -14.61
C LYS A 76 8.79 1.38 -13.61
N PRO A 77 8.23 0.15 -13.50
CA PRO A 77 7.13 -0.10 -12.58
C PRO A 77 7.62 -0.14 -11.12
N CYS A 78 6.73 0.17 -10.18
CA CYS A 78 6.92 -0.10 -8.77
C CYS A 78 6.11 -1.35 -8.38
N TYR A 79 6.80 -2.42 -8.02
CA TYR A 79 6.19 -3.65 -7.50
C TYR A 79 5.95 -3.49 -6.01
N LEU A 80 4.68 -3.34 -5.64
CA LEU A 80 4.24 -3.26 -4.24
C LEU A 80 4.10 -4.69 -3.72
N VAL A 81 5.06 -5.12 -2.92
CA VAL A 81 5.15 -6.54 -2.49
C VAL A 81 4.63 -6.73 -1.08
N ASP A 82 3.97 -7.85 -0.87
CA ASP A 82 3.50 -8.31 0.43
C ASP A 82 4.45 -9.34 1.07
N TYR A 83 4.10 -9.79 2.27
CA TYR A 83 4.93 -10.74 3.02
C TYR A 83 5.06 -12.12 2.33
N PRO A 84 3.99 -12.75 1.78
CA PRO A 84 4.09 -13.99 1.01
C PRO A 84 5.04 -13.93 -0.18
N ILE A 85 5.04 -12.84 -0.93
CA ILE A 85 5.97 -12.66 -2.05
C ILE A 85 7.42 -12.62 -1.55
N MET A 86 7.66 -12.01 -0.39
CA MET A 86 8.99 -11.96 0.22
C MET A 86 9.42 -13.30 0.87
N GLU A 87 8.50 -14.20 1.12
CA GLU A 87 8.81 -15.57 1.55
C GLU A 87 9.05 -16.54 0.35
N ASP A 88 8.59 -16.18 -0.85
CA ASP A 88 8.82 -16.96 -2.07
C ASP A 88 10.20 -16.65 -2.66
N PRO A 89 11.16 -17.62 -2.71
CA PRO A 89 12.48 -17.38 -3.27
C PRO A 89 12.44 -16.90 -4.73
N TYR A 90 11.49 -17.36 -5.53
CA TYR A 90 11.34 -16.94 -6.92
C TYR A 90 10.81 -15.49 -7.00
N GLY A 91 9.85 -15.12 -6.16
CA GLY A 91 9.37 -13.73 -6.05
C GLY A 91 10.49 -12.77 -5.67
N VAL A 92 11.25 -13.12 -4.63
CA VAL A 92 12.43 -12.34 -4.20
C VAL A 92 13.45 -12.18 -5.33
N GLU A 93 13.82 -13.27 -6.01
CA GLU A 93 14.78 -13.24 -7.13
C GLU A 93 14.32 -12.29 -8.24
N LEU A 94 13.06 -12.42 -8.68
CA LEU A 94 12.50 -11.60 -9.75
C LEU A 94 12.56 -10.11 -9.43
N VAL A 95 11.90 -9.69 -8.34
CA VAL A 95 11.77 -8.27 -8.04
C VAL A 95 13.11 -7.64 -7.68
N SER A 96 14.01 -8.40 -7.01
CA SER A 96 15.35 -7.94 -6.68
C SER A 96 16.19 -7.72 -7.94
N SER A 97 16.16 -8.66 -8.88
CA SER A 97 16.93 -8.53 -10.13
C SER A 97 16.49 -7.29 -10.92
N TYR A 98 15.19 -7.05 -11.04
CA TYR A 98 14.69 -5.88 -11.75
C TYR A 98 15.06 -4.57 -11.06
N ALA A 99 15.02 -4.54 -9.73
CA ALA A 99 15.38 -3.34 -8.98
C ALA A 99 16.89 -3.07 -9.02
N HIS A 100 17.73 -4.09 -8.87
CA HIS A 100 19.21 -3.93 -8.99
C HIS A 100 19.65 -3.50 -10.38
N ASP A 101 18.95 -3.94 -11.41
CA ASP A 101 19.18 -3.51 -12.80
C ASP A 101 18.57 -2.13 -13.11
N ASN A 102 17.98 -1.46 -12.11
CA ASN A 102 17.29 -0.18 -12.27
C ASN A 102 16.12 -0.20 -13.27
N ARG A 103 15.47 -1.36 -13.45
CA ARG A 103 14.34 -1.59 -14.35
C ARG A 103 13.00 -1.49 -13.64
N ALA A 104 12.97 -1.65 -12.31
CA ALA A 104 11.79 -1.52 -11.48
C ALA A 104 12.15 -0.89 -10.13
N GLU A 105 11.12 -0.59 -9.34
CA GLU A 105 11.22 -0.24 -7.92
C GLU A 105 10.45 -1.27 -7.09
N ILE A 106 10.80 -1.38 -5.81
CA ILE A 106 10.10 -2.22 -4.85
C ILE A 106 9.42 -1.29 -3.84
N GLY A 107 8.13 -1.47 -3.64
CA GLY A 107 7.36 -0.82 -2.59
C GLY A 107 6.78 -1.84 -1.62
N VAL A 108 6.15 -1.35 -0.57
CA VAL A 108 5.58 -2.13 0.53
C VAL A 108 4.07 -2.24 0.35
N GLN A 109 3.49 -3.45 0.43
CA GLN A 109 2.04 -3.65 0.49
C GLN A 109 1.66 -4.50 1.71
N LEU A 110 1.02 -3.88 2.70
CA LEU A 110 0.65 -4.62 3.90
C LEU A 110 -0.71 -5.32 3.75
N HIS A 111 -0.68 -6.65 3.75
CA HIS A 111 -1.84 -7.51 3.94
C HIS A 111 -1.86 -8.04 5.38
N PRO A 112 -2.64 -7.47 6.31
CA PRO A 112 -2.57 -7.82 7.72
C PRO A 112 -2.73 -9.32 8.00
N TRP A 113 -3.58 -10.02 7.25
CA TRP A 113 -3.94 -11.42 7.50
C TRP A 113 -2.83 -12.41 7.17
N VAL A 114 -1.88 -12.07 6.29
CA VAL A 114 -0.75 -12.94 5.90
C VAL A 114 0.59 -12.39 6.37
N ASN A 115 0.62 -11.25 7.06
CA ASN A 115 1.83 -10.60 7.56
C ASN A 115 1.96 -10.75 9.08
N PRO A 116 3.04 -11.36 9.61
CA PRO A 116 3.28 -11.40 11.05
C PRO A 116 3.62 -10.01 11.65
N PRO A 117 3.45 -9.85 12.98
CA PRO A 117 2.96 -10.82 13.95
C PRO A 117 1.44 -11.03 13.86
N PHE A 118 0.96 -12.24 14.17
CA PHE A 118 -0.45 -12.64 14.06
C PHE A 118 -1.14 -12.55 15.43
N GLU A 119 -1.39 -11.34 15.90
CA GLU A 119 -2.01 -11.08 17.21
C GLU A 119 -3.50 -10.75 17.11
N GLU A 120 -3.96 -10.30 15.93
CA GLU A 120 -5.35 -9.98 15.68
C GLU A 120 -6.21 -11.23 15.44
N THR A 121 -7.52 -11.11 15.75
CA THR A 121 -8.51 -12.07 15.27
C THR A 121 -8.69 -11.93 13.78
N LEU A 122 -8.55 -13.03 13.03
CA LEU A 122 -8.74 -13.05 11.59
C LEU A 122 -10.19 -12.73 11.23
N SER A 123 -10.40 -11.63 10.52
CA SER A 123 -11.72 -11.16 10.12
C SER A 123 -11.65 -10.18 8.96
N ARG A 124 -12.80 -9.95 8.29
CA ARG A 124 -12.91 -8.90 7.28
C ARG A 124 -12.57 -7.51 7.86
N TYR A 125 -12.95 -7.22 9.08
CA TYR A 125 -12.68 -5.95 9.74
C TYR A 125 -11.16 -5.75 9.96
N ASN A 126 -10.49 -6.74 10.55
CA ASN A 126 -9.05 -6.68 10.84
C ASN A 126 -8.16 -6.92 9.60
N SER A 127 -8.74 -7.19 8.43
CA SER A 127 -7.99 -7.20 7.17
C SER A 127 -7.66 -5.80 6.65
N TYR A 128 -8.29 -4.76 7.20
CA TYR A 128 -7.89 -3.36 7.00
C TYR A 128 -6.88 -2.95 8.07
N ALA A 129 -5.70 -2.48 7.68
CA ALA A 129 -4.65 -2.06 8.60
C ALA A 129 -5.13 -0.96 9.55
N CYS A 130 -5.98 -0.03 9.07
CA CYS A 130 -6.57 1.05 9.87
C CYS A 130 -7.43 0.59 11.06
N ASN A 131 -7.79 -0.68 11.13
CA ASN A 131 -8.60 -1.24 12.21
C ASN A 131 -7.78 -1.98 13.26
N LEU A 132 -6.48 -2.13 13.02
CA LEU A 132 -5.57 -2.76 13.97
C LEU A 132 -5.20 -1.76 15.09
N PRO A 133 -4.85 -2.26 16.28
CA PRO A 133 -4.16 -1.42 17.26
C PRO A 133 -2.90 -0.80 16.64
N PRO A 134 -2.58 0.48 16.95
CA PRO A 134 -1.43 1.17 16.34
C PRO A 134 -0.11 0.43 16.48
N GLU A 135 0.12 -0.21 17.61
CA GLU A 135 1.33 -0.98 17.90
C GLU A 135 1.42 -2.21 17.01
N LEU A 136 0.29 -2.85 16.71
CA LEU A 136 0.24 -4.03 15.85
C LEU A 136 0.40 -3.65 14.38
N GLU A 137 -0.23 -2.56 13.91
CA GLU A 137 0.00 -2.02 12.57
C GLU A 137 1.48 -1.71 12.37
N ARG A 138 2.10 -1.00 13.33
CA ARG A 138 3.54 -0.70 13.33
C ARG A 138 4.39 -1.96 13.28
N ALA A 139 4.12 -2.94 14.13
CA ALA A 139 4.89 -4.18 14.19
C ALA A 139 4.83 -4.95 12.86
N LYS A 140 3.65 -5.03 12.25
CA LYS A 140 3.47 -5.68 10.95
C LYS A 140 4.21 -4.94 9.83
N LEU A 141 4.06 -3.60 9.74
CA LEU A 141 4.75 -2.79 8.75
C LEU A 141 6.28 -2.86 8.91
N THR A 142 6.79 -2.76 10.13
CA THR A 142 8.22 -2.89 10.41
C THR A 142 8.72 -4.27 9.99
N ASN A 143 7.99 -5.33 10.33
CA ASN A 143 8.36 -6.70 9.94
C ASN A 143 8.46 -6.86 8.41
N LEU A 144 7.47 -6.36 7.67
CA LEU A 144 7.48 -6.43 6.20
C LEU A 144 8.61 -5.60 5.60
N PHE A 145 8.77 -4.36 6.05
CA PHE A 145 9.84 -3.47 5.60
C PHE A 145 11.22 -4.10 5.81
N ASP A 146 11.49 -4.59 7.02
CA ASP A 146 12.75 -5.25 7.36
C ASP A 146 12.97 -6.53 6.54
N THR A 147 11.90 -7.28 6.27
CA THR A 147 11.95 -8.48 5.43
C THR A 147 12.32 -8.12 4.00
N ILE A 148 11.71 -7.07 3.41
CA ILE A 148 12.07 -6.56 2.08
C ILE A 148 13.55 -6.18 2.04
N VAL A 149 14.00 -5.32 2.95
CA VAL A 149 15.40 -4.88 3.00
C VAL A 149 16.36 -6.05 3.15
N LYS A 150 16.06 -6.97 4.06
CA LYS A 150 16.90 -8.16 4.31
C LYS A 150 16.98 -9.10 3.11
N ARG A 151 15.86 -9.33 2.41
CA ARG A 151 15.77 -10.30 1.32
C ARG A 151 16.31 -9.73 0.00
N THR A 152 16.08 -8.45 -0.26
CA THR A 152 16.39 -7.83 -1.56
C THR A 152 17.62 -6.95 -1.53
N GLY A 153 18.03 -6.44 -0.37
CA GLY A 153 19.05 -5.39 -0.25
C GLY A 153 18.57 -4.00 -0.68
N ILE A 154 17.28 -3.85 -0.99
CA ILE A 154 16.66 -2.59 -1.44
C ILE A 154 15.86 -1.97 -0.30
N THR A 155 16.04 -0.68 -0.08
CA THR A 155 15.21 0.10 0.85
C THR A 155 14.00 0.65 0.08
N PRO A 156 12.77 0.23 0.37
CA PRO A 156 11.59 0.74 -0.32
C PRO A 156 11.29 2.18 0.10
N ASP A 157 10.67 2.96 -0.79
CA ASP A 157 10.26 4.34 -0.55
C ASP A 157 8.74 4.54 -0.70
N ALA A 158 8.04 3.59 -1.30
CA ALA A 158 6.61 3.65 -1.55
C ALA A 158 5.83 2.60 -0.75
N TYR A 159 4.63 2.97 -0.35
CA TYR A 159 3.68 2.12 0.38
C TYR A 159 2.29 2.12 -0.25
N ARG A 160 1.61 1.00 -0.11
CA ARG A 160 0.16 0.88 -0.31
C ARG A 160 -0.43 -0.02 0.78
N ALA A 161 -1.45 0.47 1.47
CA ALA A 161 -2.20 -0.38 2.37
C ALA A 161 -3.01 -1.41 1.57
N GLY A 162 -2.94 -2.67 1.97
CA GLY A 162 -3.82 -3.71 1.44
C GLY A 162 -5.28 -3.30 1.59
N ARG A 163 -6.09 -3.57 0.57
CA ARG A 163 -7.48 -3.13 0.51
C ARG A 163 -7.67 -1.61 0.67
N TYR A 164 -6.63 -0.84 0.39
CA TYR A 164 -6.64 0.62 0.57
C TYR A 164 -6.88 1.05 2.03
N GLY A 165 -6.54 0.21 2.98
CA GLY A 165 -6.89 0.33 4.40
C GLY A 165 -5.92 1.15 5.24
N ALA A 166 -5.42 2.27 4.75
CA ALA A 166 -4.57 3.16 5.55
C ALA A 166 -5.37 3.88 6.65
N GLY A 167 -4.73 4.12 7.78
CA GLY A 167 -5.37 4.67 8.98
C GLY A 167 -4.69 5.92 9.54
N THR A 168 -5.17 6.40 10.71
CA THR A 168 -4.65 7.60 11.39
C THR A 168 -3.19 7.49 11.77
N HIS A 169 -2.76 6.28 12.08
CA HIS A 169 -1.42 6.01 12.58
C HIS A 169 -0.45 5.63 11.44
N THR A 170 -1.00 5.21 10.30
CA THR A 170 -0.20 4.82 9.13
C THR A 170 0.83 5.87 8.73
N PRO A 171 0.51 7.17 8.61
CA PRO A 171 1.48 8.18 8.18
C PRO A 171 2.70 8.30 9.11
N ASP A 172 2.48 8.23 10.42
CA ASP A 172 3.58 8.34 11.37
C ASP A 172 4.49 7.11 11.33
N ILE A 173 3.89 5.92 11.11
CA ILE A 173 4.65 4.67 10.93
C ILE A 173 5.49 4.74 9.65
N LEU A 174 4.90 5.21 8.53
CA LEU A 174 5.61 5.34 7.26
C LEU A 174 6.79 6.30 7.36
N CYS A 175 6.60 7.47 7.98
CA CYS A 175 7.67 8.43 8.22
C CYS A 175 8.79 7.85 9.08
N ASP A 176 8.45 7.14 10.15
CA ASP A 176 9.44 6.51 11.05
C ASP A 176 10.27 5.44 10.35
N LEU A 177 9.69 4.74 9.36
CA LEU A 177 10.37 3.76 8.52
C LEU A 177 11.15 4.40 7.36
N GLY A 178 11.00 5.71 7.13
CA GLY A 178 11.66 6.45 6.06
C GLY A 178 10.97 6.34 4.70
N LEU A 179 9.74 5.83 4.65
CA LEU A 179 8.92 5.83 3.45
C LEU A 179 8.43 7.26 3.17
N SER A 180 8.48 7.70 1.93
CA SER A 180 8.10 9.05 1.53
C SER A 180 6.87 9.14 0.64
N ILE A 181 6.42 8.00 0.11
CA ILE A 181 5.27 7.91 -0.80
C ILE A 181 4.23 6.96 -0.23
N ASP A 182 2.99 7.46 -0.05
CA ASP A 182 1.80 6.64 0.16
C ASP A 182 0.95 6.65 -1.13
N THR A 183 0.41 5.51 -1.50
CA THR A 183 -0.51 5.38 -2.63
C THR A 183 -1.73 4.54 -2.24
N SER A 184 -2.17 4.72 -0.98
CA SER A 184 -3.30 3.97 -0.41
C SER A 184 -4.65 4.60 -0.72
N VAL A 185 -4.70 5.88 -1.10
CA VAL A 185 -5.97 6.55 -1.37
C VAL A 185 -6.49 6.17 -2.76
N ARG A 186 -7.65 5.54 -2.77
CA ARG A 186 -8.47 5.43 -3.97
C ARG A 186 -9.53 6.52 -3.92
N ALA A 187 -9.20 7.69 -4.47
CA ALA A 187 -10.04 8.87 -4.38
C ALA A 187 -11.49 8.59 -4.86
N ARG A 188 -12.46 9.14 -4.14
CA ARG A 188 -13.91 9.04 -4.39
C ARG A 188 -14.54 7.67 -4.11
N PHE A 189 -13.83 6.75 -3.48
CA PHE A 189 -14.35 5.44 -3.05
C PHE A 189 -14.66 5.43 -1.55
N ASP A 190 -15.74 4.72 -1.20
CA ASP A 190 -16.14 4.46 0.18
C ASP A 190 -16.05 2.96 0.49
N TYR A 191 -15.24 2.61 1.47
CA TYR A 191 -15.08 1.24 1.97
C TYR A 191 -15.73 1.05 3.35
N SER A 192 -16.45 2.05 3.86
CA SER A 192 -16.99 2.05 5.23
C SER A 192 -17.97 0.92 5.51
N GLU A 193 -18.77 0.51 4.51
CA GLU A 193 -19.67 -0.64 4.65
C GLU A 193 -18.91 -1.96 4.91
N GLN A 194 -17.66 -2.04 4.49
CA GLN A 194 -16.78 -3.18 4.70
C GLN A 194 -15.88 -3.02 5.93
N GLY A 195 -16.00 -1.89 6.64
CA GLY A 195 -15.15 -1.52 7.76
C GLY A 195 -13.85 -0.82 7.38
N GLY A 196 -13.67 -0.47 6.11
CA GLY A 196 -12.52 0.28 5.60
C GLY A 196 -12.71 1.80 5.67
N PRO A 197 -11.74 2.57 5.16
CA PRO A 197 -11.81 4.03 5.14
C PRO A 197 -12.78 4.57 4.09
N ASP A 198 -13.24 5.80 4.31
CA ASP A 198 -14.02 6.58 3.34
C ASP A 198 -13.10 7.62 2.68
N TYR A 199 -12.91 7.49 1.36
CA TYR A 199 -12.12 8.40 0.53
C TYR A 199 -12.98 9.26 -0.41
N THR A 200 -14.29 9.34 -0.19
CA THR A 200 -15.21 10.09 -1.08
C THR A 200 -14.82 11.55 -1.26
N HIS A 201 -14.24 12.15 -0.24
CA HIS A 201 -13.82 13.56 -0.25
C HIS A 201 -12.34 13.78 -0.57
N HIS A 202 -11.57 12.71 -0.81
CA HIS A 202 -10.17 12.83 -1.18
C HIS A 202 -10.01 13.30 -2.63
N PRO A 203 -9.02 14.20 -2.89
CA PRO A 203 -8.70 14.65 -4.24
C PRO A 203 -8.05 13.53 -5.04
N VAL A 204 -8.06 13.70 -6.36
CA VAL A 204 -7.32 12.84 -7.30
C VAL A 204 -5.90 13.33 -7.54
N ASN A 205 -5.60 14.57 -7.13
CA ASN A 205 -4.28 15.16 -7.28
C ASN A 205 -3.39 14.83 -6.08
N PRO A 206 -2.08 14.68 -6.29
CA PRO A 206 -1.13 14.44 -5.21
C PRO A 206 -1.14 15.55 -4.15
N TYR A 207 -1.02 15.18 -2.90
CA TYR A 207 -1.00 16.09 -1.77
C TYR A 207 -0.08 15.62 -0.64
N TRP A 208 0.39 16.54 0.19
CA TRP A 208 1.22 16.22 1.33
C TRP A 208 0.39 15.73 2.51
N ILE A 209 0.66 14.51 2.98
CA ILE A 209 0.17 14.01 4.28
C ILE A 209 1.02 14.60 5.40
N ARG A 210 2.33 14.63 5.18
CA ARG A 210 3.33 15.30 6.04
C ARG A 210 4.23 16.13 5.13
N LYS A 211 4.12 17.45 5.21
CA LYS A 211 4.81 18.37 4.30
C LYS A 211 6.30 18.08 4.22
N GLY A 212 6.78 17.80 3.02
CA GLY A 212 8.19 17.57 2.73
C GLY A 212 8.73 16.21 3.18
N SER A 213 7.88 15.33 3.76
CA SER A 213 8.32 13.99 4.19
C SER A 213 7.44 12.85 3.71
N LEU A 214 6.13 13.04 3.56
CA LEU A 214 5.23 11.98 3.07
C LEU A 214 4.18 12.58 2.14
N ILE A 215 4.17 12.10 0.90
CA ILE A 215 3.21 12.49 -0.13
C ILE A 215 2.21 11.37 -0.39
N GLU A 216 0.94 11.72 -0.52
CA GLU A 216 -0.06 10.82 -1.10
C GLU A 216 -0.10 10.98 -2.61
N LEU A 217 0.00 9.86 -3.31
CA LEU A 217 -0.25 9.73 -4.74
C LEU A 217 -1.53 8.92 -4.96
N PRO A 218 -2.71 9.58 -4.99
CA PRO A 218 -3.98 8.87 -5.12
C PRO A 218 -4.05 8.05 -6.40
N LEU A 219 -4.64 6.86 -6.32
CA LEU A 219 -4.89 6.05 -7.51
C LEU A 219 -5.78 6.81 -8.50
N THR A 220 -5.34 6.85 -9.76
CA THR A 220 -6.18 7.34 -10.85
C THR A 220 -7.30 6.35 -11.11
N THR A 221 -8.53 6.79 -10.91
CA THR A 221 -9.71 5.99 -11.19
C THR A 221 -10.52 6.63 -12.31
N VAL A 222 -10.90 5.81 -13.30
CA VAL A 222 -11.77 6.22 -14.41
C VAL A 222 -13.10 5.49 -14.24
N PHE A 223 -14.20 6.22 -14.35
CA PHE A 223 -15.58 5.70 -14.29
C PHE A 223 -16.20 5.70 -15.67
#